data_eaceba019c4bf43093d584b4fbcdb762
#
_entry.id   eaceba019c4bf43093d584b4fbcdb762
#
_cell.length_a   1.000
_cell.length_b   1.000
_cell.length_c   1.000
_cell.angle_alpha   90.00
_cell.angle_beta   90.00
_cell.angle_gamma   90.00
#
_symmetry.space_group_name_H-M   'P 1'
#
loop_
_entity.id
_entity.type
_entity.pdbx_description
1 polymer ?
#
loop_
_entity_poly.entity_id
_entity_poly.type
_entity_poly.pdbx_seq_one_letter_code
_entity_poly.pdbx_strand_id
1 'polypeptide(L)'
;MKLLVLPGDGIGPEIVAAGIHVLKAVNDARELGLELEFEDIGLASLKKYGTTLRPELLEKAREAGGVVLGPQSNLDYPPEEEGGVNISAMFRIQLDLYANARPARTRPGVAQGRQGLDLVVMRELTEGFYADRNLFLGNGEFMPTPDVAMSLRKVTARGCERIARAAFELAMKRRRKVTAVHKANVLKVCDGLFLREVRKVAKEFPDVELDDVLIDAMAAYLVRDPSRYDVVLATNMYGDILSDLASELSGSLGLAGSTMANEEMCFAQAQHGSAPDIAGEDKANPTSLILSIAMLLQWLGEKHSRDDLYKAGGDIDAALDAALANPSTRTADLGGAMGTKAFGAHVAGLLG
;
A
#
# COMPACT_ATOMS: atom_id res chain seq x y z
N MET A 1 -3.29 -22.84 -1.32
CA MET A 1 -2.95 -21.65 -2.11
C MET A 1 -1.58 -21.17 -1.69
N LYS A 2 -0.70 -20.80 -2.67
CA LYS A 2 0.67 -20.36 -2.37
C LYS A 2 0.73 -18.83 -2.27
N LEU A 3 1.49 -18.31 -1.29
CA LEU A 3 1.84 -16.90 -1.16
C LEU A 3 3.36 -16.76 -1.22
N LEU A 4 3.84 -15.78 -2.00
CA LEU A 4 5.26 -15.45 -2.06
C LEU A 4 5.59 -14.42 -0.97
N VAL A 5 6.64 -14.65 -0.19
CA VAL A 5 7.09 -13.80 0.91
C VAL A 5 8.48 -13.27 0.61
N LEU A 6 8.60 -11.95 0.52
CA LEU A 6 9.80 -11.22 0.16
C LEU A 6 10.17 -10.27 1.31
N PRO A 7 11.09 -10.63 2.23
CA PRO A 7 11.32 -9.87 3.47
C PRO A 7 11.84 -8.45 3.28
N GLY A 8 12.61 -8.17 2.21
CA GLY A 8 13.14 -6.82 1.95
C GLY A 8 14.32 -6.43 2.84
N ASP A 9 14.48 -5.12 3.07
CA ASP A 9 15.63 -4.51 3.73
C ASP A 9 15.26 -3.81 5.04
N GLY A 10 16.28 -3.40 5.79
CA GLY A 10 16.12 -2.63 7.02
C GLY A 10 15.27 -3.34 8.05
N ILE A 11 14.16 -2.73 8.49
CA ILE A 11 13.19 -3.35 9.40
C ILE A 11 12.35 -4.46 8.72
N GLY A 12 12.48 -4.64 7.39
CA GLY A 12 11.69 -5.60 6.62
C GLY A 12 11.69 -7.01 7.20
N PRO A 13 12.85 -7.64 7.44
CA PRO A 13 12.91 -9.01 7.96
C PRO A 13 12.15 -9.18 9.29
N GLU A 14 12.21 -8.19 10.21
CA GLU A 14 11.56 -8.31 11.52
C GLU A 14 10.05 -8.06 11.44
N ILE A 15 9.58 -7.07 10.68
CA ILE A 15 8.13 -6.83 10.52
C ILE A 15 7.45 -7.91 9.68
N VAL A 16 8.16 -8.45 8.66
CA VAL A 16 7.67 -9.59 7.88
C VAL A 16 7.57 -10.83 8.76
N ALA A 17 8.58 -11.12 9.59
CA ALA A 17 8.52 -12.24 10.51
C ALA A 17 7.32 -12.13 11.48
N ALA A 18 7.05 -10.92 12.02
CA ALA A 18 5.89 -10.66 12.87
C ALA A 18 4.57 -10.84 12.10
N GLY A 19 4.46 -10.30 10.88
CA GLY A 19 3.27 -10.45 10.02
C GLY A 19 3.01 -11.89 9.61
N ILE A 20 4.06 -12.64 9.27
CA ILE A 20 3.95 -14.06 8.93
C ILE A 20 3.59 -14.92 10.16
N HIS A 21 4.03 -14.53 11.35
CA HIS A 21 3.58 -15.21 12.57
C HIS A 21 2.06 -15.09 12.77
N VAL A 22 1.50 -13.88 12.57
CA VAL A 22 0.05 -13.63 12.60
C VAL A 22 -0.67 -14.39 11.48
N LEU A 23 -0.13 -14.38 10.26
CA LEU A 23 -0.70 -15.10 9.13
C LEU A 23 -0.75 -16.61 9.37
N LYS A 24 0.30 -17.19 9.94
CA LYS A 24 0.31 -18.61 10.31
C LYS A 24 -0.74 -18.93 11.37
N ALA A 25 -0.86 -18.11 12.39
CA ALA A 25 -1.87 -18.32 13.45
C ALA A 25 -3.30 -18.39 12.87
N VAL A 26 -3.69 -17.43 12.01
CA VAL A 26 -5.01 -17.45 11.38
C VAL A 26 -5.16 -18.57 10.33
N ASN A 27 -4.09 -18.91 9.61
CA ASN A 27 -4.07 -20.03 8.67
C ASN A 27 -4.34 -21.36 9.37
N ASP A 28 -3.72 -21.58 10.52
CA ASP A 28 -3.89 -22.79 11.31
C ASP A 28 -5.25 -22.83 12.01
N ALA A 29 -5.67 -21.74 12.64
CA ALA A 29 -6.97 -21.63 13.33
C ALA A 29 -8.18 -21.82 12.40
N ARG A 30 -8.07 -21.42 11.13
CA ARG A 30 -9.15 -21.53 10.14
C ARG A 30 -8.91 -22.59 9.06
N GLU A 31 -7.82 -23.35 9.13
CA GLU A 31 -7.45 -24.38 8.16
C GLU A 31 -7.46 -23.89 6.70
N LEU A 32 -6.91 -22.66 6.46
CA LEU A 32 -7.02 -21.99 5.16
C LEU A 32 -6.23 -22.70 4.04
N GLY A 33 -5.24 -23.54 4.38
CA GLY A 33 -4.41 -24.25 3.42
C GLY A 33 -3.46 -23.32 2.65
N LEU A 34 -2.97 -22.24 3.30
CA LEU A 34 -1.98 -21.36 2.71
C LEU A 34 -0.56 -21.93 2.85
N GLU A 35 0.18 -21.94 1.76
CA GLU A 35 1.59 -22.31 1.70
C GLU A 35 2.44 -21.06 1.47
N LEU A 36 3.54 -20.93 2.22
CA LEU A 36 4.41 -19.76 2.17
C LEU A 36 5.74 -20.12 1.52
N GLU A 37 6.06 -19.44 0.42
CA GLU A 37 7.36 -19.55 -0.26
C GLU A 37 8.18 -18.29 0.02
N PHE A 38 9.40 -18.46 0.55
CA PHE A 38 10.28 -17.33 0.91
C PHE A 38 11.39 -17.17 -0.12
N GLU A 39 11.64 -15.92 -0.54
CA GLU A 39 12.71 -15.57 -1.45
C GLU A 39 13.43 -14.29 -1.02
N ASP A 40 14.75 -14.25 -1.25
CA ASP A 40 15.54 -13.06 -0.96
C ASP A 40 15.34 -11.97 -2.03
N ILE A 41 15.20 -10.73 -1.58
CA ILE A 41 15.25 -9.50 -2.38
C ILE A 41 16.13 -8.45 -1.69
N GLY A 42 16.37 -7.32 -2.34
CA GLY A 42 17.12 -6.20 -1.77
C GLY A 42 18.59 -6.50 -1.57
N LEU A 43 19.17 -5.95 -0.52
CA LEU A 43 20.60 -6.09 -0.20
C LEU A 43 21.01 -7.54 0.08
N ALA A 44 20.11 -8.34 0.65
CA ALA A 44 20.36 -9.77 0.87
C ALA A 44 20.50 -10.52 -0.47
N SER A 45 19.65 -10.26 -1.43
CA SER A 45 19.71 -10.81 -2.78
C SER A 45 20.94 -10.30 -3.54
N LEU A 46 21.23 -8.98 -3.44
CA LEU A 46 22.42 -8.39 -4.06
C LEU A 46 23.69 -9.08 -3.60
N LYS A 47 23.84 -9.28 -2.30
CA LYS A 47 25.00 -9.98 -1.71
C LYS A 47 25.14 -11.42 -2.19
N LYS A 48 24.03 -12.12 -2.39
CA LYS A 48 24.01 -13.56 -2.68
C LYS A 48 24.03 -13.86 -4.17
N TYR A 49 23.37 -13.03 -4.97
CA TYR A 49 23.10 -13.29 -6.39
C TYR A 49 23.59 -12.19 -7.34
N GLY A 50 24.13 -11.08 -6.80
CA GLY A 50 24.61 -9.95 -7.60
C GLY A 50 23.50 -9.04 -8.14
N THR A 51 22.27 -9.19 -7.70
CA THR A 51 21.16 -8.30 -8.05
C THR A 51 20.17 -8.18 -6.90
N THR A 52 19.57 -6.99 -6.75
CA THR A 52 18.54 -6.74 -5.71
C THR A 52 17.21 -7.44 -6.04
N LEU A 53 16.96 -7.72 -7.32
CA LEU A 53 15.77 -8.45 -7.78
C LEU A 53 16.14 -9.44 -8.89
N ARG A 54 15.97 -10.73 -8.64
CA ARG A 54 16.15 -11.77 -9.65
C ARG A 54 14.94 -11.80 -10.60
N PRO A 55 15.17 -11.89 -11.94
CA PRO A 55 14.06 -11.84 -12.93
C PRO A 55 12.99 -12.92 -12.73
N GLU A 56 13.37 -14.12 -12.27
CA GLU A 56 12.43 -15.22 -12.03
C GLU A 56 11.41 -14.93 -10.92
N LEU A 57 11.66 -13.94 -10.06
CA LEU A 57 10.70 -13.54 -9.01
C LEU A 57 9.44 -12.86 -9.59
N LEU A 58 9.51 -12.31 -10.80
CA LEU A 58 8.33 -11.80 -11.50
C LEU A 58 7.36 -12.95 -11.85
N GLU A 59 7.87 -14.06 -12.36
CA GLU A 59 7.04 -15.24 -12.68
C GLU A 59 6.51 -15.90 -11.40
N LYS A 60 7.36 -16.07 -10.37
CA LYS A 60 6.91 -16.60 -9.09
C LYS A 60 5.80 -15.76 -8.46
N ALA A 61 5.87 -14.43 -8.61
CA ALA A 61 4.81 -13.54 -8.15
C ALA A 61 3.50 -13.74 -8.93
N ARG A 62 3.58 -13.95 -10.27
CA ARG A 62 2.40 -14.27 -11.10
C ARG A 62 1.77 -15.61 -10.71
N GLU A 63 2.58 -16.63 -10.50
CA GLU A 63 2.11 -17.97 -10.10
C GLU A 63 1.47 -17.98 -8.71
N ALA A 64 1.98 -17.18 -7.78
CA ALA A 64 1.45 -17.08 -6.42
C ALA A 64 0.13 -16.29 -6.37
N GLY A 65 -0.04 -15.25 -7.21
CA GLY A 65 -1.21 -14.37 -7.19
C GLY A 65 -1.32 -13.47 -5.96
N GLY A 66 -0.65 -13.85 -4.85
CA GLY A 66 -0.56 -13.08 -3.60
C GLY A 66 0.87 -12.98 -3.10
N VAL A 67 1.33 -11.77 -2.78
CA VAL A 67 2.71 -11.51 -2.35
C VAL A 67 2.71 -10.67 -1.07
N VAL A 68 3.54 -11.07 -0.11
CA VAL A 68 3.90 -10.25 1.06
C VAL A 68 5.27 -9.63 0.80
N LEU A 69 5.30 -8.31 0.64
CA LEU A 69 6.48 -7.56 0.26
C LEU A 69 6.93 -6.65 1.41
N GLY A 70 8.09 -6.92 1.98
CA GLY A 70 8.75 -6.05 2.95
C GLY A 70 9.27 -4.76 2.30
N PRO A 71 9.62 -3.73 3.08
CA PRO A 71 10.17 -2.48 2.60
C PRO A 71 11.56 -2.65 1.96
N GLN A 72 11.96 -1.71 1.10
CA GLN A 72 13.23 -1.73 0.40
C GLN A 72 14.03 -0.45 0.66
N SER A 73 15.36 -0.58 0.76
CA SER A 73 16.34 0.51 0.91
C SER A 73 16.84 1.01 -0.45
N ASN A 74 15.94 1.47 -1.33
CA ASN A 74 16.29 1.84 -2.71
C ASN A 74 17.43 2.88 -2.82
N LEU A 75 17.60 3.74 -1.81
CA LEU A 75 18.68 4.74 -1.78
C LEU A 75 20.07 4.12 -1.53
N ASP A 76 20.11 2.93 -0.93
CA ASP A 76 21.34 2.20 -0.62
C ASP A 76 21.73 1.21 -1.74
N TYR A 77 20.91 1.09 -2.78
CA TYR A 77 21.21 0.21 -3.90
C TYR A 77 22.26 0.84 -4.83
N PRO A 78 23.20 0.03 -5.34
CA PRO A 78 24.13 0.52 -6.35
C PRO A 78 23.42 0.84 -7.66
N PRO A 79 24.12 1.44 -8.65
CA PRO A 79 23.59 1.61 -9.99
C PRO A 79 23.09 0.31 -10.61
N GLU A 80 22.18 0.41 -11.60
CA GLU A 80 21.55 -0.75 -12.24
C GLU A 80 22.59 -1.69 -12.90
N GLU A 81 23.66 -1.12 -13.45
CA GLU A 81 24.79 -1.86 -14.05
C GLU A 81 25.53 -2.75 -13.03
N GLU A 82 25.41 -2.42 -11.74
CA GLU A 82 25.97 -3.17 -10.62
C GLU A 82 24.92 -4.03 -9.90
N GLY A 83 23.72 -4.19 -10.50
CA GLY A 83 22.64 -5.02 -10.00
C GLY A 83 21.64 -4.34 -9.08
N GLY A 84 21.67 -3.02 -8.96
CA GLY A 84 20.76 -2.22 -8.15
C GLY A 84 19.44 -1.94 -8.87
N VAL A 85 18.45 -2.82 -8.76
CA VAL A 85 17.11 -2.66 -9.36
C VAL A 85 16.15 -2.05 -8.35
N ASN A 86 15.35 -1.07 -8.75
CA ASN A 86 14.24 -0.59 -7.93
C ASN A 86 13.08 -1.60 -7.93
N ILE A 87 13.02 -2.39 -6.87
CA ILE A 87 12.13 -3.55 -6.74
C ILE A 87 10.65 -3.17 -6.84
N SER A 88 10.21 -2.16 -6.08
CA SER A 88 8.81 -1.72 -6.10
C SER A 88 8.41 -1.20 -7.48
N ALA A 89 9.26 -0.41 -8.14
CA ALA A 89 8.99 0.10 -9.47
C ALA A 89 8.92 -1.04 -10.50
N MET A 90 9.83 -2.01 -10.41
CA MET A 90 9.86 -3.17 -11.30
C MET A 90 8.58 -4.00 -11.18
N PHE A 91 8.14 -4.36 -9.97
CA PHE A 91 6.89 -5.09 -9.78
C PHE A 91 5.67 -4.29 -10.27
N ARG A 92 5.57 -3.00 -9.92
CA ARG A 92 4.45 -2.15 -10.33
C ARG A 92 4.27 -2.08 -11.85
N ILE A 93 5.39 -1.94 -12.58
CA ILE A 93 5.36 -1.78 -14.03
C ILE A 93 5.26 -3.13 -14.75
N GLN A 94 6.11 -4.10 -14.41
CA GLN A 94 6.18 -5.39 -15.11
C GLN A 94 4.96 -6.28 -14.84
N LEU A 95 4.30 -6.10 -13.69
CA LEU A 95 3.08 -6.82 -13.33
C LEU A 95 1.82 -5.95 -13.45
N ASP A 96 1.93 -4.71 -13.93
CA ASP A 96 0.83 -3.74 -14.10
C ASP A 96 -0.03 -3.58 -12.82
N LEU A 97 0.62 -3.45 -11.65
CA LEU A 97 -0.05 -3.25 -10.36
C LEU A 97 -0.52 -1.80 -10.24
N TYR A 98 -1.62 -1.45 -10.88
CA TYR A 98 -2.07 -0.08 -11.04
C TYR A 98 -2.85 0.49 -9.86
N ALA A 99 -3.52 -0.36 -9.08
CA ALA A 99 -4.40 0.06 -8.01
C ALA A 99 -3.74 -0.11 -6.64
N ASN A 100 -3.50 1.00 -5.95
CA ASN A 100 -2.97 0.98 -4.59
C ASN A 100 -4.04 1.48 -3.62
N ALA A 101 -4.55 0.57 -2.80
CA ALA A 101 -5.48 0.90 -1.72
C ALA A 101 -4.71 1.14 -0.42
N ARG A 102 -4.86 2.33 0.15
CA ARG A 102 -4.21 2.78 1.40
C ARG A 102 -5.27 3.28 2.39
N PRO A 103 -5.80 2.41 3.25
CA PRO A 103 -6.74 2.80 4.29
C PRO A 103 -6.04 3.59 5.39
N ALA A 104 -6.72 4.62 5.88
CA ALA A 104 -6.36 5.35 7.09
C ALA A 104 -7.58 5.39 8.01
N ARG A 105 -7.47 4.77 9.17
CA ARG A 105 -8.54 4.70 10.16
C ARG A 105 -7.98 4.92 11.56
N THR A 106 -8.58 5.82 12.32
CA THR A 106 -8.24 5.95 13.74
C THR A 106 -8.67 4.71 14.50
N ARG A 107 -7.70 4.03 15.09
CA ARG A 107 -7.92 2.78 15.84
C ARG A 107 -8.44 3.04 17.24
N PRO A 108 -9.25 2.14 17.82
CA PRO A 108 -9.72 2.25 19.19
C PRO A 108 -8.56 2.45 20.19
N GLY A 109 -8.71 3.43 21.07
CA GLY A 109 -7.72 3.73 22.10
C GLY A 109 -6.48 4.52 21.63
N VAL A 110 -6.23 4.68 20.34
CA VAL A 110 -5.10 5.49 19.82
C VAL A 110 -5.47 6.97 19.90
N ALA A 111 -5.02 7.63 20.96
CA ALA A 111 -5.40 9.01 21.30
C ALA A 111 -4.85 10.06 20.31
N GLN A 112 -3.75 9.76 19.63
CA GLN A 112 -3.10 10.65 18.66
C GLN A 112 -3.90 10.77 17.36
N GLY A 113 -4.76 9.78 17.05
CA GLY A 113 -5.56 9.76 15.84
C GLY A 113 -6.70 10.77 15.82
N ARG A 114 -6.96 11.35 14.64
CA ARG A 114 -8.10 12.25 14.41
C ARG A 114 -9.40 11.48 14.53
N GLN A 115 -10.28 11.90 15.42
CA GLN A 115 -11.59 11.25 15.58
C GLN A 115 -12.42 11.28 14.27
N GLY A 116 -13.08 10.16 13.97
CA GLY A 116 -13.93 10.01 12.79
C GLY A 116 -13.15 9.80 11.50
N LEU A 117 -11.83 9.70 11.52
CA LEU A 117 -11.05 9.32 10.35
C LEU A 117 -11.28 7.84 10.03
N ASP A 118 -11.86 7.59 8.89
CA ASP A 118 -12.00 6.28 8.26
C ASP A 118 -12.16 6.48 6.75
N LEU A 119 -11.05 6.49 6.03
CA LEU A 119 -11.05 6.65 4.58
C LEU A 119 -10.04 5.71 3.91
N VAL A 120 -10.16 5.57 2.60
CA VAL A 120 -9.15 4.87 1.79
C VAL A 120 -8.68 5.81 0.68
N VAL A 121 -7.37 6.01 0.59
CA VAL A 121 -6.78 6.64 -0.58
C VAL A 121 -6.58 5.57 -1.66
N MET A 122 -7.28 5.70 -2.78
CA MET A 122 -7.11 4.88 -3.98
C MET A 122 -6.17 5.61 -4.93
N ARG A 123 -4.92 5.14 -4.98
CA ARG A 123 -3.80 5.74 -5.72
C ARG A 123 -3.53 4.97 -6.99
N GLU A 124 -3.44 5.66 -8.12
CA GLU A 124 -2.86 5.12 -9.35
C GLU A 124 -1.35 4.95 -9.20
N LEU A 125 -0.74 3.82 -9.63
CA LEU A 125 0.67 3.52 -9.39
C LEU A 125 1.58 3.49 -10.61
N THR A 126 1.04 3.49 -11.83
CA THR A 126 1.82 3.20 -13.04
C THR A 126 2.12 4.41 -13.90
N GLU A 127 1.57 5.57 -13.56
CA GLU A 127 1.66 6.80 -14.34
C GLU A 127 2.05 8.02 -13.48
N GLY A 128 1.83 9.23 -13.98
CA GLY A 128 2.15 10.48 -13.32
C GLY A 128 3.59 10.92 -13.58
N PHE A 129 4.20 11.57 -12.61
CA PHE A 129 5.62 11.95 -12.65
C PHE A 129 6.57 10.76 -12.43
N TYR A 130 6.05 9.61 -12.01
CA TYR A 130 6.82 8.37 -11.85
C TYR A 130 6.81 7.48 -13.11
N ALA A 131 6.50 8.08 -14.26
CA ALA A 131 6.39 7.41 -15.56
C ALA A 131 7.72 7.24 -16.30
N ASP A 132 8.83 7.70 -15.74
CA ASP A 132 10.16 7.62 -16.32
C ASP A 132 10.57 6.19 -16.73
N ARG A 133 10.01 5.18 -16.04
CA ARG A 133 10.34 3.75 -16.22
C ARG A 133 9.39 2.99 -17.14
N ASN A 134 8.35 3.63 -17.68
CA ASN A 134 7.38 3.00 -18.56
C ASN A 134 7.17 3.74 -19.89
N LEU A 135 8.14 4.53 -20.31
CA LEU A 135 8.21 5.07 -21.67
C LEU A 135 8.82 4.03 -22.60
N PHE A 136 8.28 3.95 -23.84
CA PHE A 136 8.81 3.05 -24.85
C PHE A 136 10.26 3.37 -25.23
N LEU A 137 10.59 4.67 -25.31
CA LEU A 137 11.93 5.18 -25.62
C LEU A 137 12.17 6.47 -24.82
N GLY A 138 13.35 6.58 -24.21
CA GLY A 138 13.77 7.73 -23.41
C GLY A 138 13.29 7.66 -21.95
N ASN A 139 13.58 8.72 -21.20
CA ASN A 139 13.27 8.83 -19.77
C ASN A 139 12.22 9.93 -19.52
N GLY A 140 11.49 9.81 -18.43
CA GLY A 140 10.52 10.81 -17.98
C GLY A 140 11.18 12.05 -17.37
N GLU A 141 12.46 11.97 -17.00
CA GLU A 141 13.27 13.09 -16.51
C GLU A 141 14.51 13.29 -17.39
N PHE A 142 14.85 14.53 -17.66
CA PHE A 142 16.03 14.87 -18.47
C PHE A 142 16.54 16.29 -18.16
N MET A 143 17.82 16.53 -18.45
CA MET A 143 18.47 17.83 -18.31
C MET A 143 18.87 18.38 -19.69
N PRO A 144 18.15 19.37 -20.24
CA PRO A 144 18.54 19.99 -21.51
C PRO A 144 19.81 20.85 -21.39
N THR A 145 20.10 21.36 -20.20
CA THR A 145 21.34 22.04 -19.83
C THR A 145 21.73 21.66 -18.41
N PRO A 146 23.02 21.89 -17.99
CA PRO A 146 23.47 21.51 -16.64
C PRO A 146 22.72 22.18 -15.47
N ASP A 147 21.97 23.23 -15.73
CA ASP A 147 21.22 24.03 -14.76
C ASP A 147 19.72 23.98 -14.96
N VAL A 148 19.21 23.12 -15.88
CA VAL A 148 17.77 22.95 -16.16
C VAL A 148 17.41 21.48 -16.11
N ALA A 149 16.56 21.10 -15.15
CA ALA A 149 15.95 19.78 -15.10
C ALA A 149 14.46 19.85 -15.47
N MET A 150 13.97 18.87 -16.23
CA MET A 150 12.57 18.75 -16.66
C MET A 150 12.05 17.36 -16.34
N SER A 151 10.77 17.29 -15.95
CA SER A 151 10.06 16.04 -15.71
C SER A 151 8.76 16.00 -16.49
N LEU A 152 8.47 14.87 -17.13
CA LEU A 152 7.25 14.63 -17.88
C LEU A 152 6.23 13.95 -16.97
N ARG A 153 4.98 14.43 -17.01
CA ARG A 153 3.85 13.80 -16.35
C ARG A 153 3.02 13.05 -17.38
N LYS A 154 2.99 11.72 -17.28
CA LYS A 154 2.17 10.85 -18.12
C LYS A 154 0.81 10.61 -17.45
N VAL A 155 -0.28 10.84 -18.18
CA VAL A 155 -1.66 10.51 -17.75
C VAL A 155 -2.38 9.96 -18.96
N THR A 156 -2.95 8.75 -18.86
CA THR A 156 -3.70 8.12 -19.94
C THR A 156 -5.17 7.93 -19.57
N ALA A 157 -6.04 7.89 -20.57
CA ALA A 157 -7.47 7.60 -20.37
C ALA A 157 -7.66 6.22 -19.73
N ARG A 158 -6.91 5.20 -20.19
CA ARG A 158 -6.94 3.83 -19.64
C ARG A 158 -6.56 3.81 -18.15
N GLY A 159 -5.44 4.46 -17.79
CA GLY A 159 -4.99 4.52 -16.38
C GLY A 159 -6.03 5.19 -15.49
N CYS A 160 -6.61 6.31 -15.96
CA CYS A 160 -7.65 7.03 -15.23
C CYS A 160 -8.96 6.22 -15.09
N GLU A 161 -9.39 5.54 -16.16
CA GLU A 161 -10.62 4.73 -16.15
C GLU A 161 -10.52 3.56 -15.18
N ARG A 162 -9.42 2.79 -15.23
CA ARG A 162 -9.26 1.60 -14.38
C ARG A 162 -9.10 1.93 -12.90
N ILE A 163 -8.36 2.99 -12.55
CA ILE A 163 -8.24 3.38 -11.14
C ILE A 163 -9.55 3.99 -10.62
N ALA A 164 -10.30 4.71 -11.47
CA ALA A 164 -11.63 5.17 -11.12
C ALA A 164 -12.55 3.98 -10.83
N ARG A 165 -12.60 2.98 -11.71
CA ARG A 165 -13.40 1.77 -11.52
C ARG A 165 -13.10 1.08 -10.19
N ALA A 166 -11.82 0.84 -9.89
CA ALA A 166 -11.40 0.28 -8.60
C ALA A 166 -11.86 1.11 -7.40
N ALA A 167 -11.82 2.45 -7.51
CA ALA A 167 -12.31 3.34 -6.45
C ALA A 167 -13.83 3.27 -6.27
N PHE A 168 -14.61 3.23 -7.36
CA PHE A 168 -16.06 3.12 -7.29
C PHE A 168 -16.52 1.75 -6.79
N GLU A 169 -15.87 0.66 -7.23
CA GLU A 169 -16.13 -0.69 -6.71
C GLU A 169 -15.84 -0.79 -5.21
N LEU A 170 -14.76 -0.18 -4.74
CA LEU A 170 -14.47 -0.09 -3.31
C LEU A 170 -15.55 0.74 -2.58
N ALA A 171 -15.94 1.88 -3.13
CA ALA A 171 -16.96 2.75 -2.52
C ALA A 171 -18.32 2.05 -2.37
N MET A 172 -18.70 1.17 -3.31
CA MET A 172 -19.92 0.35 -3.20
C MET A 172 -19.95 -0.54 -1.95
N LYS A 173 -18.78 -0.94 -1.45
CA LYS A 173 -18.62 -1.75 -0.23
C LYS A 173 -18.44 -0.90 1.03
N ARG A 174 -18.38 0.43 0.89
CA ARG A 174 -18.15 1.39 1.97
C ARG A 174 -19.33 2.38 2.07
N ARG A 175 -19.04 3.66 2.30
CA ARG A 175 -20.07 4.72 2.48
C ARG A 175 -20.60 5.30 1.17
N ARG A 176 -20.28 4.69 0.03
CA ARG A 176 -20.73 5.06 -1.31
C ARG A 176 -20.40 6.50 -1.70
N LYS A 177 -19.17 6.94 -1.39
CA LYS A 177 -18.68 8.25 -1.77
C LYS A 177 -17.26 8.18 -2.33
N VAL A 178 -17.04 8.79 -3.50
CA VAL A 178 -15.72 8.99 -4.12
C VAL A 178 -15.45 10.47 -4.22
N THR A 179 -14.28 10.90 -3.73
CA THR A 179 -13.77 12.26 -3.91
C THR A 179 -12.55 12.23 -4.84
N ALA A 180 -12.67 12.77 -6.04
CA ALA A 180 -11.60 12.85 -7.02
C ALA A 180 -10.68 14.04 -6.73
N VAL A 181 -9.38 13.78 -6.53
CA VAL A 181 -8.41 14.83 -6.19
C VAL A 181 -7.56 15.18 -7.39
N HIS A 182 -7.48 16.48 -7.69
CA HIS A 182 -6.88 17.00 -8.92
C HIS A 182 -6.30 18.41 -8.77
N LYS A 183 -5.63 18.91 -9.83
CA LYS A 183 -5.17 20.30 -9.97
C LYS A 183 -5.56 20.89 -11.35
N ALA A 184 -6.77 20.59 -11.83
CA ALA A 184 -7.21 20.94 -13.18
C ALA A 184 -7.33 22.46 -13.44
N ASN A 185 -7.34 23.29 -12.39
CA ASN A 185 -7.23 24.74 -12.54
C ASN A 185 -5.87 25.20 -13.09
N VAL A 186 -4.81 24.38 -12.91
CA VAL A 186 -3.45 24.61 -13.42
C VAL A 186 -3.12 23.58 -14.50
N LEU A 187 -3.23 22.29 -14.20
CA LEU A 187 -2.92 21.17 -15.10
C LEU A 187 -4.16 20.78 -15.93
N LYS A 188 -4.62 21.73 -16.75
CA LYS A 188 -5.92 21.62 -17.46
C LYS A 188 -6.03 20.40 -18.37
N VAL A 189 -4.94 19.96 -18.99
CA VAL A 189 -4.93 18.83 -19.92
C VAL A 189 -4.86 17.51 -19.16
N CYS A 190 -3.83 17.30 -18.34
CA CYS A 190 -3.64 16.04 -17.62
C CYS A 190 -4.75 15.77 -16.60
N ASP A 191 -5.03 16.73 -15.71
CA ASP A 191 -6.07 16.54 -14.70
C ASP A 191 -7.48 16.73 -15.26
N GLY A 192 -7.63 17.47 -16.37
CA GLY A 192 -8.88 17.48 -17.15
C GLY A 192 -9.20 16.13 -17.76
N LEU A 193 -8.19 15.40 -18.28
CA LEU A 193 -8.33 14.03 -18.76
C LEU A 193 -8.76 13.10 -17.61
N PHE A 194 -8.07 13.17 -16.46
CA PHE A 194 -8.41 12.39 -15.28
C PHE A 194 -9.87 12.60 -14.85
N LEU A 195 -10.31 13.85 -14.65
CA LEU A 195 -11.69 14.16 -14.27
C LEU A 195 -12.71 13.69 -15.30
N ARG A 196 -12.40 13.79 -16.60
CA ARG A 196 -13.27 13.31 -17.66
C ARG A 196 -13.54 11.81 -17.55
N GLU A 197 -12.48 11.00 -17.37
CA GLU A 197 -12.61 9.55 -17.28
C GLU A 197 -13.28 9.14 -15.94
N VAL A 198 -12.97 9.81 -14.84
CA VAL A 198 -13.65 9.57 -13.54
C VAL A 198 -15.16 9.83 -13.68
N ARG A 199 -15.56 10.94 -14.28
CA ARG A 199 -16.98 11.26 -14.51
C ARG A 199 -17.67 10.30 -15.49
N LYS A 200 -16.92 9.72 -16.43
CA LYS A 200 -17.43 8.67 -17.32
C LYS A 200 -17.75 7.41 -16.53
N VAL A 201 -16.82 6.92 -15.70
CA VAL A 201 -17.00 5.73 -14.85
C VAL A 201 -18.12 5.95 -13.84
N ALA A 202 -18.23 7.12 -13.23
CA ALA A 202 -19.28 7.45 -12.26
C ALA A 202 -20.71 7.18 -12.77
N LYS A 203 -20.95 7.30 -14.08
CA LYS A 203 -22.26 7.01 -14.68
C LYS A 203 -22.66 5.52 -14.58
N GLU A 204 -21.69 4.64 -14.42
CA GLU A 204 -21.91 3.20 -14.26
C GLU A 204 -22.22 2.83 -12.79
N PHE A 205 -21.99 3.76 -11.85
CA PHE A 205 -22.21 3.59 -10.41
C PHE A 205 -23.17 4.66 -9.83
N PRO A 206 -24.44 4.66 -10.24
CA PRO A 206 -25.40 5.74 -9.88
C PRO A 206 -25.66 5.85 -8.37
N ASP A 207 -25.36 4.81 -7.59
CA ASP A 207 -25.53 4.77 -6.13
C ASP A 207 -24.33 5.35 -5.37
N VAL A 208 -23.27 5.79 -6.07
CA VAL A 208 -22.06 6.36 -5.47
C VAL A 208 -22.03 7.86 -5.72
N GLU A 209 -21.96 8.64 -4.64
CA GLU A 209 -21.74 10.09 -4.73
C GLU A 209 -20.32 10.38 -5.26
N LEU A 210 -20.21 11.25 -6.25
CA LEU A 210 -18.93 11.77 -6.73
C LEU A 210 -18.86 13.27 -6.47
N ASP A 211 -17.82 13.69 -5.73
CA ASP A 211 -17.35 15.08 -5.70
C ASP A 211 -15.89 15.20 -6.15
N ASP A 212 -15.42 16.43 -6.39
CA ASP A 212 -14.02 16.68 -6.73
C ASP A 212 -13.44 17.84 -5.91
N VAL A 213 -12.15 17.73 -5.58
CA VAL A 213 -11.44 18.68 -4.72
C VAL A 213 -10.03 18.94 -5.26
N LEU A 214 -9.58 20.21 -5.22
CA LEU A 214 -8.19 20.57 -5.52
C LEU A 214 -7.25 19.96 -4.47
N ILE A 215 -6.08 19.45 -4.90
CA ILE A 215 -5.10 18.76 -4.05
C ILE A 215 -4.67 19.58 -2.82
N ASP A 216 -4.41 20.87 -3.01
CA ASP A 216 -4.04 21.78 -1.92
C ASP A 216 -5.18 22.00 -0.91
N ALA A 217 -6.39 22.14 -1.39
CA ALA A 217 -7.58 22.20 -0.53
C ALA A 217 -7.81 20.85 0.19
N MET A 218 -7.63 19.71 -0.50
CA MET A 218 -7.78 18.39 0.09
C MET A 218 -6.81 18.15 1.25
N ALA A 219 -5.55 18.54 1.12
CA ALA A 219 -4.59 18.46 2.22
C ALA A 219 -5.06 19.24 3.45
N ALA A 220 -5.58 20.47 3.26
CA ALA A 220 -6.12 21.28 4.35
C ALA A 220 -7.41 20.68 4.96
N TYR A 221 -8.27 20.10 4.12
CA TYR A 221 -9.53 19.52 4.57
C TYR A 221 -9.34 18.21 5.35
N LEU A 222 -8.38 17.37 4.97
CA LEU A 222 -8.01 16.18 5.75
C LEU A 222 -7.58 16.54 7.16
N VAL A 223 -6.79 17.62 7.32
CA VAL A 223 -6.40 18.12 8.65
C VAL A 223 -7.60 18.68 9.41
N ARG A 224 -8.51 19.37 8.74
CA ARG A 224 -9.66 20.05 9.37
C ARG A 224 -10.75 19.06 9.78
N ASP A 225 -11.23 18.23 8.85
CA ASP A 225 -12.32 17.28 9.07
C ASP A 225 -12.24 16.11 8.08
N PRO A 226 -11.45 15.07 8.39
CA PRO A 226 -11.31 13.90 7.52
C PRO A 226 -12.56 13.01 7.47
N SER A 227 -13.50 13.15 8.41
CA SER A 227 -14.71 12.30 8.49
C SER A 227 -15.64 12.42 7.27
N ARG A 228 -15.49 13.50 6.51
CA ARG A 228 -16.28 13.80 5.30
C ARG A 228 -15.92 12.93 4.10
N TYR A 229 -14.77 12.27 4.13
CA TYR A 229 -14.20 11.54 2.99
C TYR A 229 -14.27 10.03 3.22
N ASP A 230 -14.62 9.29 2.18
CA ASP A 230 -14.69 7.82 2.20
C ASP A 230 -13.60 7.21 1.30
N VAL A 231 -13.77 7.28 -0.03
CA VAL A 231 -12.73 6.87 -0.98
C VAL A 231 -12.16 8.12 -1.65
N VAL A 232 -10.89 8.40 -1.40
CA VAL A 232 -10.14 9.50 -2.00
C VAL A 232 -9.38 8.99 -3.20
N LEU A 233 -9.86 9.32 -4.39
CA LEU A 233 -9.27 8.86 -5.66
C LEU A 233 -8.25 9.88 -6.16
N ALA A 234 -7.02 9.45 -6.39
CA ALA A 234 -5.93 10.32 -6.82
C ALA A 234 -4.97 9.66 -7.82
N THR A 235 -4.35 10.52 -8.65
CA THR A 235 -3.18 10.13 -9.46
C THR A 235 -1.97 9.87 -8.58
N ASN A 236 -0.92 9.27 -9.13
CA ASN A 236 0.20 8.67 -8.40
C ASN A 236 0.80 9.57 -7.31
N MET A 237 1.37 10.72 -7.66
CA MET A 237 2.05 11.60 -6.69
C MET A 237 1.07 12.20 -5.67
N TYR A 238 -0.13 12.61 -6.08
CA TYR A 238 -1.12 13.15 -5.16
C TYR A 238 -1.62 12.08 -4.18
N GLY A 239 -1.82 10.86 -4.65
CA GLY A 239 -2.20 9.73 -3.81
C GLY A 239 -1.11 9.37 -2.81
N ASP A 240 0.16 9.47 -3.18
CA ASP A 240 1.30 9.25 -2.29
C ASP A 240 1.27 10.22 -1.10
N ILE A 241 1.27 11.52 -1.42
CA ILE A 241 1.29 12.59 -0.40
C ILE A 241 0.06 12.53 0.51
N LEU A 242 -1.14 12.34 -0.07
CA LEU A 242 -2.38 12.32 0.70
C LEU A 242 -2.51 11.08 1.58
N SER A 243 -2.00 9.93 1.14
CA SER A 243 -2.06 8.72 1.95
C SER A 243 -1.15 8.80 3.17
N ASP A 244 0.05 9.37 3.05
CA ASP A 244 0.94 9.55 4.17
C ASP A 244 0.37 10.58 5.17
N LEU A 245 -0.20 11.68 4.67
CA LEU A 245 -0.92 12.64 5.51
C LEU A 245 -2.10 11.97 6.26
N ALA A 246 -2.92 11.18 5.56
CA ALA A 246 -4.05 10.50 6.17
C ALA A 246 -3.60 9.46 7.21
N SER A 247 -2.50 8.76 6.95
CA SER A 247 -1.92 7.78 7.86
C SER A 247 -1.40 8.43 9.13
N GLU A 248 -0.69 9.55 9.02
CA GLU A 248 -0.23 10.31 10.19
C GLU A 248 -1.41 10.85 11.01
N LEU A 249 -2.46 11.33 10.34
CA LEU A 249 -3.70 11.73 11.01
C LEU A 249 -4.45 10.57 11.68
N SER A 250 -4.19 9.32 11.33
CA SER A 250 -4.75 8.15 12.03
C SER A 250 -4.04 7.82 13.34
N GLY A 251 -2.89 8.45 13.58
CA GLY A 251 -2.10 8.34 14.80
C GLY A 251 -0.65 7.94 14.61
N SER A 252 -0.29 7.28 13.52
CA SER A 252 1.08 6.93 13.12
C SER A 252 1.09 6.36 11.72
N LEU A 253 2.12 6.65 10.94
CA LEU A 253 2.38 6.02 9.64
C LEU A 253 2.48 4.48 9.76
N GLY A 254 2.94 3.98 10.90
CA GLY A 254 3.01 2.56 11.23
C GLY A 254 1.66 1.84 11.34
N LEU A 255 0.53 2.57 11.36
CA LEU A 255 -0.82 1.99 11.46
C LEU A 255 -1.50 1.76 10.11
N ALA A 256 -0.96 2.29 9.03
CA ALA A 256 -1.61 2.27 7.73
C ALA A 256 -1.19 1.04 6.90
N GLY A 257 -2.17 0.25 6.47
CA GLY A 257 -1.96 -0.83 5.52
C GLY A 257 -1.86 -0.32 4.08
N SER A 258 -1.32 -1.17 3.21
CA SER A 258 -1.23 -0.88 1.78
C SER A 258 -1.28 -2.16 0.96
N THR A 259 -2.10 -2.16 -0.09
CA THR A 259 -2.06 -3.20 -1.12
C THR A 259 -1.84 -2.59 -2.50
N MET A 260 -1.11 -3.27 -3.33
CA MET A 260 -0.94 -2.95 -4.76
C MET A 260 -1.53 -4.10 -5.56
N ALA A 261 -2.47 -3.83 -6.46
CA ALA A 261 -3.20 -4.88 -7.16
C ALA A 261 -3.48 -4.54 -8.62
N ASN A 262 -3.75 -5.58 -9.37
CA ASN A 262 -4.47 -5.57 -10.64
C ASN A 262 -5.62 -6.60 -10.57
N GLU A 263 -6.19 -7.00 -11.70
CA GLU A 263 -7.28 -7.97 -11.73
C GLU A 263 -6.85 -9.40 -11.34
N GLU A 264 -5.54 -9.73 -11.41
CA GLU A 264 -5.03 -11.10 -11.27
C GLU A 264 -4.27 -11.33 -9.97
N MET A 265 -3.65 -10.31 -9.41
CA MET A 265 -2.76 -10.45 -8.26
C MET A 265 -2.81 -9.25 -7.31
N CYS A 266 -2.40 -9.50 -6.07
CA CYS A 266 -2.33 -8.48 -5.03
C CYS A 266 -1.07 -8.63 -4.19
N PHE A 267 -0.42 -7.50 -3.91
CA PHE A 267 0.76 -7.39 -3.04
C PHE A 267 0.38 -6.68 -1.75
N ALA A 268 0.64 -7.30 -0.62
CA ALA A 268 0.63 -6.65 0.70
C ALA A 268 1.99 -6.03 0.96
N GLN A 269 2.06 -4.72 1.12
CA GLN A 269 3.28 -3.99 1.43
C GLN A 269 3.02 -3.00 2.55
N ALA A 270 3.95 -2.86 3.52
CA ALA A 270 3.87 -1.78 4.49
C ALA A 270 3.93 -0.41 3.77
N GLN A 271 3.17 0.57 4.24
CA GLN A 271 3.15 1.90 3.63
C GLN A 271 4.46 2.65 3.86
N HIS A 272 5.12 2.45 5.01
CA HIS A 272 6.39 3.08 5.39
C HIS A 272 7.60 2.42 4.70
N GLY A 273 8.77 3.09 4.77
CA GLY A 273 10.05 2.62 4.24
C GLY A 273 10.77 1.61 5.13
N SER A 274 12.04 1.39 4.82
CA SER A 274 12.92 0.38 5.46
C SER A 274 13.52 0.77 6.81
N ALA A 275 13.46 2.05 7.20
CA ALA A 275 13.98 2.58 8.48
C ALA A 275 15.28 1.89 8.94
N PRO A 276 16.38 2.02 8.18
CA PRO A 276 17.62 1.28 8.45
C PRO A 276 18.27 1.65 9.79
N ASP A 277 17.97 2.81 10.32
CA ASP A 277 18.44 3.35 11.60
C ASP A 277 17.97 2.56 12.83
N ILE A 278 16.84 1.86 12.73
CA ILE A 278 16.28 1.02 13.82
C ILE A 278 16.24 -0.48 13.46
N ALA A 279 16.83 -0.86 12.33
CA ALA A 279 16.81 -2.23 11.85
C ALA A 279 17.48 -3.21 12.84
N GLY A 280 16.79 -4.29 13.19
CA GLY A 280 17.28 -5.32 14.10
C GLY A 280 17.20 -4.95 15.58
N GLU A 281 16.62 -3.78 15.94
CA GLU A 281 16.48 -3.33 17.32
C GLU A 281 15.19 -3.82 18.00
N ASP A 282 14.34 -4.58 17.30
CA ASP A 282 13.02 -5.03 17.78
C ASP A 282 12.10 -3.87 18.24
N LYS A 283 12.18 -2.73 17.53
CA LYS A 283 11.44 -1.50 17.86
C LYS A 283 10.35 -1.15 16.84
N ALA A 284 10.47 -1.67 15.60
CA ALA A 284 9.57 -1.32 14.51
C ALA A 284 8.13 -1.77 14.81
N ASN A 285 7.17 -0.92 14.46
CA ASN A 285 5.75 -1.25 14.57
C ASN A 285 5.32 -2.13 13.36
N PRO A 286 4.94 -3.40 13.54
CA PRO A 286 4.59 -4.28 12.42
C PRO A 286 3.13 -4.13 11.97
N THR A 287 2.32 -3.26 12.59
CA THR A 287 0.88 -3.13 12.35
C THR A 287 0.57 -2.86 10.87
N SER A 288 1.34 -1.97 10.22
CA SER A 288 1.15 -1.65 8.80
C SER A 288 1.21 -2.90 7.92
N LEU A 289 2.21 -3.74 8.10
CA LEU A 289 2.35 -4.96 7.30
C LEU A 289 1.30 -6.03 7.68
N ILE A 290 1.00 -6.19 8.97
CA ILE A 290 -0.05 -7.13 9.43
C ILE A 290 -1.40 -6.74 8.83
N LEU A 291 -1.74 -5.45 8.84
CA LEU A 291 -2.97 -4.95 8.19
C LEU A 291 -2.95 -5.15 6.68
N SER A 292 -1.79 -4.95 6.04
CA SER A 292 -1.64 -5.20 4.59
C SER A 292 -1.87 -6.68 4.25
N ILE A 293 -1.41 -7.60 5.10
CA ILE A 293 -1.68 -9.04 4.98
C ILE A 293 -3.19 -9.32 5.16
N ALA A 294 -3.86 -8.68 6.11
CA ALA A 294 -5.31 -8.79 6.29
C ALA A 294 -6.06 -8.36 5.03
N MET A 295 -5.66 -7.24 4.43
CA MET A 295 -6.23 -6.74 3.16
C MET A 295 -5.96 -7.70 1.99
N LEU A 296 -4.76 -8.29 1.93
CA LEU A 296 -4.43 -9.32 0.93
C LEU A 296 -5.35 -10.53 1.05
N LEU A 297 -5.60 -11.02 2.26
CA LEU A 297 -6.52 -12.14 2.48
C LEU A 297 -7.95 -11.80 2.05
N GLN A 298 -8.42 -10.58 2.34
CA GLN A 298 -9.73 -10.13 1.89
C GLN A 298 -9.81 -10.06 0.37
N TRP A 299 -8.78 -9.50 -0.29
CA TRP A 299 -8.70 -9.44 -1.75
C TRP A 299 -8.71 -10.85 -2.38
N LEU A 300 -7.90 -11.78 -1.86
CA LEU A 300 -7.88 -13.17 -2.32
C LEU A 300 -9.22 -13.88 -2.07
N GLY A 301 -9.86 -13.59 -0.95
CA GLY A 301 -11.20 -14.09 -0.62
C GLY A 301 -12.24 -13.67 -1.65
N GLU A 302 -12.24 -12.39 -2.03
CA GLU A 302 -13.13 -11.86 -3.08
C GLU A 302 -12.79 -12.44 -4.47
N LYS A 303 -11.51 -12.42 -4.85
CA LYS A 303 -11.03 -12.91 -6.16
C LYS A 303 -11.38 -14.37 -6.40
N HIS A 304 -11.24 -15.20 -5.38
CA HIS A 304 -11.42 -16.66 -5.49
C HIS A 304 -12.74 -17.19 -4.89
N SER A 305 -13.65 -16.29 -4.49
CA SER A 305 -14.91 -16.65 -3.80
C SER A 305 -14.68 -17.53 -2.56
N ARG A 306 -13.61 -17.22 -1.79
CA ARG A 306 -13.17 -17.89 -0.57
C ARG A 306 -13.55 -17.04 0.66
N ASP A 307 -14.77 -17.23 1.16
CA ASP A 307 -15.31 -16.53 2.34
C ASP A 307 -14.43 -16.71 3.60
N ASP A 308 -13.78 -17.85 3.73
CA ASP A 308 -12.87 -18.16 4.82
C ASP A 308 -11.64 -17.24 4.83
N LEU A 309 -11.04 -16.96 3.65
CA LEU A 309 -9.95 -15.99 3.51
C LEU A 309 -10.43 -14.55 3.82
N TYR A 310 -11.61 -14.18 3.32
CA TYR A 310 -12.16 -12.86 3.59
C TYR A 310 -12.39 -12.62 5.10
N LYS A 311 -12.98 -13.60 5.79
CA LYS A 311 -13.19 -13.57 7.24
C LYS A 311 -11.87 -13.57 8.02
N ALA A 312 -10.88 -14.35 7.59
CA ALA A 312 -9.55 -14.37 8.20
C ALA A 312 -8.89 -12.98 8.19
N GLY A 313 -9.01 -12.24 7.09
CA GLY A 313 -8.57 -10.85 7.04
C GLY A 313 -9.30 -9.95 8.04
N GLY A 314 -10.61 -10.14 8.20
CA GLY A 314 -11.41 -9.43 9.22
C GLY A 314 -10.99 -9.75 10.65
N ASP A 315 -10.67 -11.02 10.95
CA ASP A 315 -10.19 -11.42 12.28
C ASP A 315 -8.85 -10.77 12.62
N ILE A 316 -7.91 -10.71 11.66
CA ILE A 316 -6.63 -10.02 11.86
C ILE A 316 -6.86 -8.53 12.16
N ASP A 317 -7.76 -7.86 11.43
CA ASP A 317 -8.06 -6.43 11.66
C ASP A 317 -8.69 -6.21 13.05
N ALA A 318 -9.59 -7.10 13.48
CA ALA A 318 -10.19 -7.07 14.81
C ALA A 318 -9.15 -7.35 15.93
N ALA A 319 -8.23 -8.30 15.72
CA ALA A 319 -7.14 -8.58 16.64
C ALA A 319 -6.19 -7.40 16.79
N LEU A 320 -5.90 -6.68 15.68
CA LEU A 320 -5.14 -5.42 15.72
C LEU A 320 -5.87 -4.35 16.53
N ASP A 321 -7.18 -4.18 16.35
CA ASP A 321 -7.97 -3.22 17.15
C ASP A 321 -7.90 -3.56 18.65
N ALA A 322 -8.03 -4.82 19.01
CA ALA A 322 -7.93 -5.27 20.41
C ALA A 322 -6.53 -5.05 21.00
N ALA A 323 -5.47 -5.36 20.24
CA ALA A 323 -4.10 -5.14 20.66
C ALA A 323 -3.77 -3.64 20.84
N LEU A 324 -4.26 -2.79 19.94
CA LEU A 324 -4.02 -1.35 19.98
C LEU A 324 -4.90 -0.60 21.00
N ALA A 325 -6.03 -1.17 21.43
CA ALA A 325 -6.89 -0.56 22.43
C ALA A 325 -6.19 -0.39 23.80
N ASN A 326 -5.30 -1.33 24.16
CA ASN A 326 -4.58 -1.30 25.44
C ASN A 326 -3.19 -0.67 25.27
N PRO A 327 -2.87 0.44 25.98
CA PRO A 327 -1.55 1.07 25.92
C PRO A 327 -0.37 0.13 26.24
N SER A 328 -0.55 -0.85 27.12
CA SER A 328 0.53 -1.77 27.50
C SER A 328 0.93 -2.77 26.39
N THR A 329 0.08 -2.93 25.39
CA THR A 329 0.30 -3.85 24.26
C THR A 329 0.71 -3.12 22.98
N ARG A 330 1.05 -1.84 23.04
CA ARG A 330 1.51 -1.03 21.90
C ARG A 330 3.02 -1.03 21.76
N THR A 331 3.47 -0.68 20.57
CA THR A 331 4.87 -0.36 20.28
C THR A 331 5.25 1.06 20.75
N ALA A 332 6.55 1.38 20.77
CA ALA A 332 7.07 2.62 21.34
C ALA A 332 6.57 3.89 20.61
N ASP A 333 6.38 3.84 19.29
CA ASP A 333 5.83 4.94 18.48
C ASP A 333 4.39 5.32 18.88
N LEU A 334 3.66 4.40 19.50
CA LEU A 334 2.30 4.60 20.04
C LEU A 334 2.27 4.75 21.56
N GLY A 335 3.42 5.01 22.17
CA GLY A 335 3.55 5.22 23.62
C GLY A 335 3.51 3.94 24.45
N GLY A 336 3.69 2.76 23.85
CA GLY A 336 3.82 1.48 24.54
C GLY A 336 5.27 1.05 24.75
N ALA A 337 5.47 -0.22 25.11
CA ALA A 337 6.79 -0.80 25.37
C ALA A 337 7.04 -2.14 24.69
N MET A 338 6.10 -2.62 23.86
CA MET A 338 6.29 -3.88 23.13
C MET A 338 7.28 -3.71 21.98
N GLY A 339 8.19 -4.70 21.83
CA GLY A 339 8.99 -4.84 20.63
C GLY A 339 8.18 -5.44 19.47
N THR A 340 8.72 -5.38 18.26
CA THR A 340 8.14 -5.89 17.02
C THR A 340 7.67 -7.34 17.15
N LYS A 341 8.55 -8.19 17.68
CA LYS A 341 8.31 -9.64 17.84
C LYS A 341 7.20 -9.90 18.88
N ALA A 342 7.28 -9.23 20.04
CA ALA A 342 6.30 -9.40 21.11
C ALA A 342 4.90 -8.92 20.68
N PHE A 343 4.81 -7.81 19.94
CA PHE A 343 3.56 -7.32 19.40
C PHE A 343 2.94 -8.30 18.39
N GLY A 344 3.74 -8.81 17.43
CA GLY A 344 3.26 -9.83 16.49
C GLY A 344 2.76 -11.10 17.17
N ALA A 345 3.48 -11.58 18.21
CA ALA A 345 3.06 -12.74 19.00
C ALA A 345 1.76 -12.47 19.80
N HIS A 346 1.60 -11.26 20.34
CA HIS A 346 0.38 -10.85 21.03
C HIS A 346 -0.83 -10.86 20.09
N VAL A 347 -0.71 -10.25 18.89
CA VAL A 347 -1.78 -10.25 17.87
C VAL A 347 -2.12 -11.68 17.45
N ALA A 348 -1.11 -12.54 17.21
CA ALA A 348 -1.32 -13.95 16.86
C ALA A 348 -2.08 -14.71 17.95
N GLY A 349 -1.77 -14.46 19.22
CA GLY A 349 -2.47 -15.07 20.37
C GLY A 349 -3.95 -14.67 20.51
N LEU A 350 -4.40 -13.61 19.84
CA LEU A 350 -5.81 -13.19 19.81
C LEU A 350 -6.62 -13.90 18.71
N LEU A 351 -5.97 -14.71 17.86
CA LEU A 351 -6.58 -15.38 16.71
C LEU A 351 -6.85 -16.89 16.94
N GLY A 352 -6.29 -17.45 18.03
CA GLY A 352 -6.38 -18.88 18.38
C GLY A 352 -7.34 -19.21 19.48
#